data_8de62dc1b7cc84665a3b68f5a53b2cc8
#
_entry.id   8de62dc1b7cc84665a3b68f5a53b2cc8
#
_cell.length_a   1.000
_cell.length_b   1.000
_cell.length_c   1.000
_cell.angle_alpha   90.00
_cell.angle_beta   90.00
_cell.angle_gamma   90.00
#
_symmetry.space_group_name_H-M   'P 1'
#
loop_
_entity.id
_entity.type
_entity.pdbx_description
1 polymer ?
#
loop_
_entity_poly.entity_id
_entity_poly.type
_entity_poly.pdbx_seq_one_letter_code
_entity_poly.pdbx_strand_id
1 'polypeptide(L)'
;MSIGRRLSGTRLVAGRVAAFLLCFSLFCPGWQGVGAPLSVVATVGMVADLARGVGGDDVAVQGLMGPGVDPHLYKATSSDLIRLQRAEVILYSGLHLEGKMQETFQRLSKSGRRVRAVTDVLPQERLIRVGRDGMVDPHVWFDVDLWARCADGVASELSAARPESADRFRQRAATVKEELKALHQWVLDRVASVPASRRILVTSHDAFGYFGKAYGFQVVALQGVSTVTEAGLADMAQLTDFIRSKGVPAVFVESSVSHASLERIRKDAGVKLGGELFSDAMGTPGQQHGGYDLGTYQGMIRQNVDRIVEGLK
;
A
#
# COMPACT_ATOMS: atom_id res chain seq x y z
N MET A 1 37.93 95.80 22.58
CA MET A 1 36.73 95.85 23.45
C MET A 1 36.48 94.46 23.88
N SER A 2 36.98 94.12 25.01
CA SER A 2 36.26 94.11 26.31
C SER A 2 35.49 92.84 26.54
N ILE A 3 35.92 92.13 27.43
CA ILE A 3 35.52 91.57 28.73
C ILE A 3 35.11 90.11 28.56
N GLY A 4 35.69 89.07 29.15
CA GLY A 4 36.15 88.90 30.49
C GLY A 4 35.16 88.09 31.34
N ARG A 5 35.54 86.93 31.83
CA ARG A 5 35.35 86.32 33.16
C ARG A 5 35.18 84.78 33.04
N ARG A 6 36.08 84.02 33.50
CA ARG A 6 36.43 83.38 34.80
C ARG A 6 35.30 82.61 35.52
N LEU A 7 35.74 81.44 35.94
CA LEU A 7 35.34 80.63 37.12
C LEU A 7 34.23 79.63 36.85
N SER A 8 34.24 78.45 37.33
CA SER A 8 34.92 77.74 38.39
C SER A 8 34.68 76.25 38.31
N GLY A 9 35.58 75.50 38.76
CA GLY A 9 35.53 74.06 38.76
C GLY A 9 34.50 73.43 39.70
N THR A 10 34.06 72.28 39.33
CA THR A 10 33.49 71.32 40.29
C THR A 10 33.93 69.91 39.89
N ARG A 11 34.65 69.30 40.80
CA ARG A 11 35.02 67.88 40.71
C ARG A 11 33.74 67.04 40.81
N LEU A 12 33.53 66.14 39.89
CA LEU A 12 32.54 65.06 40.05
C LEU A 12 33.25 63.73 40.17
N VAL A 13 32.92 63.08 41.23
CA VAL A 13 33.37 61.76 41.69
C VAL A 13 32.95 60.69 40.71
N ALA A 14 33.91 59.90 40.27
CA ALA A 14 33.66 58.72 39.45
C ALA A 14 33.04 57.61 40.30
N GLY A 15 31.73 57.45 40.17
CA GLY A 15 30.98 56.26 40.64
C GLY A 15 31.07 55.09 39.61
N ARG A 16 31.84 54.06 39.97
CA ARG A 16 31.82 52.79 39.20
C ARG A 16 30.52 52.08 39.45
N VAL A 17 29.62 52.09 38.47
CA VAL A 17 28.46 51.18 38.40
C VAL A 17 28.89 49.92 37.68
N ALA A 18 29.12 48.88 38.47
CA ALA A 18 29.31 47.53 37.92
C ALA A 18 27.96 47.00 37.39
N ALA A 19 27.77 47.00 36.08
CA ALA A 19 26.63 46.33 35.44
C ALA A 19 26.87 44.82 35.44
N PHE A 20 26.17 44.09 36.30
CA PHE A 20 26.06 42.64 36.27
C PHE A 20 25.16 42.28 35.09
N LEU A 21 25.76 41.90 33.95
CA LEU A 21 25.05 41.21 32.84
C LEU A 21 24.78 39.79 33.29
N LEU A 22 23.56 39.55 33.81
CA LEU A 22 22.99 38.21 33.92
C LEU A 22 22.72 37.69 32.48
N CYS A 23 23.63 36.87 31.95
CA CYS A 23 23.35 36.04 30.80
C CYS A 23 22.27 35.00 31.19
N PHE A 24 21.00 35.30 30.91
CA PHE A 24 19.93 34.34 30.91
C PHE A 24 20.13 33.47 29.66
N SER A 25 20.83 32.33 29.82
CA SER A 25 20.90 31.28 28.83
C SER A 25 19.48 30.72 28.68
N LEU A 26 18.73 31.21 27.69
CA LEU A 26 17.52 30.57 27.20
C LEU A 26 17.93 29.21 26.69
N PHE A 27 17.74 28.19 27.53
CA PHE A 27 17.77 26.80 27.16
C PHE A 27 16.56 26.58 26.25
N CYS A 28 16.71 26.82 24.94
CA CYS A 28 15.77 26.31 23.95
C CYS A 28 15.83 24.77 24.03
N PRO A 29 14.76 24.09 24.45
CA PRO A 29 14.73 22.64 24.35
C PRO A 29 14.95 22.27 22.88
N GLY A 30 15.99 21.47 22.64
CA GLY A 30 16.56 21.16 21.35
C GLY A 30 15.51 20.87 20.28
N TRP A 31 15.51 21.69 19.26
CA TRP A 31 15.05 21.28 17.95
C TRP A 31 16.01 20.19 17.48
N GLN A 32 15.67 18.92 17.81
CA GLN A 32 16.33 17.78 17.21
C GLN A 32 16.01 17.88 15.73
N GLY A 33 16.96 18.30 14.94
CA GLY A 33 16.84 18.33 13.49
C GLY A 33 16.39 16.95 13.04
N VAL A 34 15.19 16.87 12.45
CA VAL A 34 14.70 15.66 11.81
C VAL A 34 15.71 15.33 10.73
N GLY A 35 16.49 14.26 10.92
CA GLY A 35 17.44 13.79 9.91
C GLY A 35 16.72 13.59 8.56
N ALA A 36 17.45 13.51 7.46
CA ALA A 36 16.85 13.24 6.15
C ALA A 36 15.93 12.00 6.24
N PRO A 37 14.75 12.02 5.58
CA PRO A 37 13.82 10.89 5.64
C PRO A 37 14.48 9.60 5.13
N LEU A 38 14.15 8.46 5.78
CA LEU A 38 14.64 7.13 5.41
C LEU A 38 14.22 6.78 3.98
N SER A 39 15.16 6.45 3.11
CA SER A 39 14.87 6.09 1.72
C SER A 39 14.28 4.68 1.65
N VAL A 40 13.01 4.57 1.26
CA VAL A 40 12.28 3.30 1.15
C VAL A 40 11.87 3.08 -0.31
N VAL A 41 12.17 1.89 -0.85
CA VAL A 41 11.61 1.44 -2.11
C VAL A 41 10.58 0.34 -1.84
N ALA A 42 9.38 0.51 -2.38
CA ALA A 42 8.31 -0.48 -2.32
C ALA A 42 7.95 -0.99 -3.73
N THR A 43 7.62 -2.26 -3.86
CA THR A 43 7.32 -2.87 -5.17
C THR A 43 6.00 -2.42 -5.73
N VAL A 44 4.89 -2.83 -5.13
CA VAL A 44 3.53 -2.54 -5.59
C VAL A 44 2.90 -1.40 -4.82
N GLY A 45 1.87 -0.80 -5.41
CA GLY A 45 1.19 0.37 -4.83
C GLY A 45 0.70 0.16 -3.42
N MET A 46 0.10 -1.00 -3.10
CA MET A 46 -0.44 -1.33 -1.78
C MET A 46 0.65 -1.35 -0.70
N VAL A 47 1.83 -1.89 -1.03
CA VAL A 47 3.00 -1.88 -0.12
C VAL A 47 3.54 -0.47 0.06
N ALA A 48 3.58 0.32 -1.01
CA ALA A 48 4.03 1.72 -0.95
C ALA A 48 3.11 2.58 -0.08
N ASP A 49 1.79 2.40 -0.21
CA ASP A 49 0.79 3.11 0.58
C ASP A 49 0.89 2.75 2.07
N LEU A 50 1.00 1.46 2.38
CA LEU A 50 1.21 0.98 3.74
C LEU A 50 2.51 1.55 4.35
N ALA A 51 3.60 1.56 3.57
CA ALA A 51 4.88 2.12 4.01
C ALA A 51 4.80 3.64 4.28
N ARG A 52 4.03 4.40 3.48
CA ARG A 52 3.78 5.82 3.73
C ARG A 52 2.95 6.04 4.98
N GLY A 53 1.88 5.25 5.17
CA GLY A 53 1.02 5.34 6.35
C GLY A 53 1.78 5.10 7.65
N VAL A 54 2.63 4.08 7.69
CA VAL A 54 3.43 3.74 8.87
C VAL A 54 4.64 4.67 9.04
N GLY A 55 5.28 5.03 7.93
CA GLY A 55 6.51 5.84 7.96
C GLY A 55 6.26 7.33 8.19
N GLY A 56 5.14 7.88 7.66
CA GLY A 56 4.86 9.33 7.69
C GLY A 56 6.02 10.14 7.10
N ASP A 57 6.31 11.29 7.71
CA ASP A 57 7.38 12.20 7.29
C ASP A 57 8.81 11.68 7.60
N ASP A 58 8.92 10.58 8.36
CA ASP A 58 10.21 9.95 8.65
C ASP A 58 10.75 9.11 7.49
N VAL A 59 9.96 8.90 6.42
CA VAL A 59 10.33 8.08 5.25
C VAL A 59 10.07 8.81 3.94
N ALA A 60 10.89 8.52 2.94
CA ALA A 60 10.68 8.89 1.53
C ALA A 60 10.41 7.60 0.73
N VAL A 61 9.13 7.30 0.45
CA VAL A 61 8.72 6.05 -0.20
C VAL A 61 8.62 6.24 -1.71
N GLN A 62 9.35 5.41 -2.45
CA GLN A 62 9.28 5.32 -3.91
C GLN A 62 8.70 3.95 -4.32
N GLY A 63 7.58 3.96 -5.06
CA GLY A 63 7.04 2.75 -5.69
C GLY A 63 7.80 2.39 -6.97
N LEU A 64 7.99 1.10 -7.24
CA LEU A 64 8.55 0.61 -8.50
C LEU A 64 7.48 0.43 -9.56
N MET A 65 6.37 -0.18 -9.20
CA MET A 65 5.27 -0.53 -10.11
C MET A 65 4.15 0.49 -9.95
N GLY A 66 3.80 1.14 -11.05
CA GLY A 66 2.73 2.12 -11.09
C GLY A 66 1.35 1.50 -11.35
N PRO A 67 0.33 2.35 -11.56
CA PRO A 67 -1.02 1.90 -11.90
C PRO A 67 -1.03 0.97 -13.13
N GLY A 68 -1.83 -0.09 -13.09
CA GLY A 68 -2.01 -1.04 -14.20
C GLY A 68 -0.81 -1.96 -14.47
N VAL A 69 0.24 -1.91 -13.65
CA VAL A 69 1.41 -2.80 -13.82
C VAL A 69 1.14 -4.12 -13.13
N ASP A 70 1.29 -5.22 -13.88
CA ASP A 70 1.18 -6.59 -13.39
C ASP A 70 2.47 -7.03 -12.70
N PRO A 71 2.48 -7.29 -11.37
CA PRO A 71 3.67 -7.69 -10.62
C PRO A 71 4.14 -9.10 -10.93
N HIS A 72 3.26 -10.00 -11.37
CA HIS A 72 3.62 -11.37 -11.75
C HIS A 72 4.54 -11.40 -12.97
N LEU A 73 4.37 -10.45 -13.88
CA LEU A 73 5.12 -10.34 -15.12
C LEU A 73 6.27 -9.32 -15.05
N TYR A 74 6.28 -8.48 -13.99
CA TYR A 74 7.22 -7.37 -13.90
C TYR A 74 8.67 -7.82 -13.84
N LYS A 75 9.48 -7.23 -14.71
CA LYS A 75 10.95 -7.39 -14.72
C LYS A 75 11.57 -6.05 -14.38
N ALA A 76 12.40 -6.02 -13.34
CA ALA A 76 13.11 -4.81 -12.95
C ALA A 76 13.97 -4.28 -14.10
N THR A 77 13.84 -3.00 -14.39
CA THR A 77 14.69 -2.27 -15.34
C THR A 77 16.04 -1.92 -14.71
N SER A 78 17.01 -1.48 -15.52
CA SER A 78 18.29 -0.99 -15.00
C SER A 78 18.11 0.19 -14.04
N SER A 79 17.13 1.07 -14.31
CA SER A 79 16.82 2.19 -13.40
C SER A 79 16.24 1.71 -12.06
N ASP A 80 15.42 0.65 -12.05
CA ASP A 80 14.90 0.07 -10.83
C ASP A 80 16.00 -0.57 -10.00
N LEU A 81 16.94 -1.26 -10.64
CA LEU A 81 18.10 -1.82 -9.94
C LEU A 81 18.93 -0.72 -9.24
N ILE A 82 19.10 0.44 -9.89
CA ILE A 82 19.79 1.59 -9.28
C ILE A 82 19.00 2.11 -8.07
N ARG A 83 17.66 2.23 -8.18
CA ARG A 83 16.79 2.65 -7.07
C ARG A 83 16.88 1.68 -5.89
N LEU A 84 16.76 0.38 -6.16
CA LEU A 84 16.88 -0.69 -5.17
C LEU A 84 18.26 -0.69 -4.47
N GLN A 85 19.34 -0.46 -5.21
CA GLN A 85 20.68 -0.37 -4.64
C GLN A 85 20.88 0.84 -3.73
N ARG A 86 20.18 1.95 -3.99
CA ARG A 86 20.28 3.18 -3.20
C ARG A 86 19.35 3.21 -2.00
N ALA A 87 18.31 2.40 -1.99
CA ALA A 87 17.35 2.32 -0.90
C ALA A 87 17.99 1.83 0.40
N GLU A 88 17.62 2.43 1.52
CA GLU A 88 17.99 1.97 2.86
C GLU A 88 17.10 0.79 3.28
N VAL A 89 15.82 0.79 2.85
CA VAL A 89 14.87 -0.30 3.08
C VAL A 89 14.13 -0.63 1.76
N ILE A 90 13.99 -1.90 1.49
CA ILE A 90 13.22 -2.43 0.35
C ILE A 90 12.08 -3.26 0.91
N LEU A 91 10.85 -2.88 0.58
CA LEU A 91 9.63 -3.57 0.97
C LEU A 91 8.96 -4.17 -0.27
N TYR A 92 8.58 -5.44 -0.19
CA TYR A 92 7.86 -6.12 -1.27
C TYR A 92 6.69 -6.93 -0.70
N SER A 93 5.73 -7.33 -1.53
CA SER A 93 4.57 -8.07 -1.05
C SER A 93 4.98 -9.43 -0.46
N GLY A 94 5.71 -10.22 -1.22
CA GLY A 94 6.07 -11.58 -0.83
C GLY A 94 5.11 -12.63 -1.40
N LEU A 95 5.14 -13.84 -0.84
CA LEU A 95 4.29 -14.97 -1.26
C LEU A 95 4.37 -15.27 -2.78
N HIS A 96 5.52 -15.01 -3.39
CA HIS A 96 5.79 -15.15 -4.83
C HIS A 96 5.03 -14.19 -5.77
N LEU A 97 4.40 -13.13 -5.28
CA LEU A 97 3.76 -12.12 -6.13
C LEU A 97 4.78 -11.58 -7.16
N GLU A 98 5.93 -11.10 -6.68
CA GLU A 98 7.01 -10.58 -7.53
C GLU A 98 7.99 -11.69 -7.95
N GLY A 99 7.45 -12.79 -8.48
CA GLY A 99 8.23 -14.02 -8.75
C GLY A 99 9.49 -13.78 -9.59
N LYS A 100 9.43 -12.90 -10.60
CA LYS A 100 10.57 -12.57 -11.47
C LYS A 100 11.63 -11.68 -10.80
N MET A 101 11.38 -11.13 -9.61
CA MET A 101 12.31 -10.31 -8.84
C MET A 101 12.98 -11.07 -7.68
N GLN A 102 12.59 -12.31 -7.41
CA GLN A 102 13.09 -13.11 -6.26
C GLN A 102 14.62 -13.19 -6.20
N GLU A 103 15.29 -13.48 -7.31
CA GLU A 103 16.75 -13.52 -7.36
C GLU A 103 17.38 -12.14 -7.05
N THR A 104 16.74 -11.06 -7.50
CA THR A 104 17.21 -9.69 -7.23
C THR A 104 17.13 -9.41 -5.73
N PHE A 105 16.01 -9.74 -5.09
CA PHE A 105 15.83 -9.57 -3.65
C PHE A 105 16.83 -10.40 -2.85
N GLN A 106 17.06 -11.66 -3.22
CA GLN A 106 18.06 -12.51 -2.57
C GLN A 106 19.47 -11.93 -2.70
N ARG A 107 19.86 -11.43 -3.88
CA ARG A 107 21.18 -10.81 -4.09
C ARG A 107 21.35 -9.55 -3.25
N LEU A 108 20.34 -8.69 -3.22
CA LEU A 108 20.35 -7.46 -2.41
C LEU A 108 20.44 -7.77 -0.91
N SER A 109 19.67 -8.75 -0.42
CA SER A 109 19.73 -9.20 0.97
C SER A 109 21.10 -9.75 1.32
N LYS A 110 21.70 -10.60 0.46
CA LYS A 110 23.07 -11.13 0.66
C LYS A 110 24.14 -10.04 0.64
N SER A 111 23.90 -8.91 -0.04
CA SER A 111 24.79 -7.75 -0.03
C SER A 111 24.60 -6.83 1.19
N GLY A 112 23.80 -7.25 2.17
CA GLY A 112 23.55 -6.49 3.41
C GLY A 112 22.45 -5.44 3.31
N ARG A 113 21.67 -5.41 2.23
CA ARG A 113 20.50 -4.52 2.12
C ARG A 113 19.34 -5.04 2.95
N ARG A 114 18.55 -4.13 3.52
CA ARG A 114 17.30 -4.45 4.21
C ARG A 114 16.23 -4.73 3.17
N VAL A 115 15.88 -5.99 3.00
CA VAL A 115 14.87 -6.46 2.05
C VAL A 115 13.86 -7.31 2.80
N ARG A 116 12.59 -6.89 2.85
CA ARG A 116 11.57 -7.55 3.65
C ARG A 116 10.27 -7.72 2.88
N ALA A 117 9.71 -8.92 2.89
CA ALA A 117 8.32 -9.13 2.50
C ALA A 117 7.40 -8.65 3.63
N VAL A 118 6.44 -7.79 3.30
CA VAL A 118 5.50 -7.27 4.31
C VAL A 118 4.57 -8.37 4.84
N THR A 119 4.38 -9.43 4.05
CA THR A 119 3.53 -10.59 4.40
C THR A 119 4.22 -11.62 5.30
N ASP A 120 5.53 -11.49 5.58
CA ASP A 120 6.27 -12.44 6.45
C ASP A 120 5.71 -12.53 7.88
N VAL A 121 4.97 -11.51 8.32
CA VAL A 121 4.35 -11.46 9.66
C VAL A 121 3.01 -12.18 9.73
N LEU A 122 2.48 -12.63 8.58
CA LEU A 122 1.15 -13.23 8.53
C LEU A 122 1.15 -14.66 9.05
N PRO A 123 0.15 -15.05 9.85
CA PRO A 123 0.02 -16.41 10.35
C PRO A 123 -0.28 -17.39 9.21
N GLN A 124 0.48 -18.48 9.14
CA GLN A 124 0.43 -19.45 8.04
C GLN A 124 -0.95 -20.09 7.87
N GLU A 125 -1.70 -20.26 8.95
CA GLU A 125 -3.05 -20.81 8.97
C GLU A 125 -4.12 -19.89 8.35
N ARG A 126 -3.81 -18.59 8.20
CA ARG A 126 -4.69 -17.62 7.53
C ARG A 126 -4.46 -17.61 6.00
N LEU A 127 -3.32 -18.12 5.55
CA LEU A 127 -2.96 -18.10 4.14
C LEU A 127 -3.78 -19.12 3.34
N ILE A 128 -4.20 -18.71 2.15
CA ILE A 128 -4.90 -19.57 1.20
C ILE A 128 -3.86 -20.34 0.39
N ARG A 129 -4.02 -21.66 0.32
CA ARG A 129 -3.20 -22.53 -0.54
C ARG A 129 -3.99 -22.97 -1.73
N VAL A 130 -3.38 -22.87 -2.91
CA VAL A 130 -4.01 -23.16 -4.21
C VAL A 130 -3.19 -24.18 -5.00
N GLY A 131 -3.86 -24.83 -5.94
CA GLY A 131 -3.21 -25.84 -6.78
C GLY A 131 -2.86 -27.12 -6.03
N ARG A 132 -2.27 -28.09 -6.76
CA ARG A 132 -1.87 -29.39 -6.20
C ARG A 132 -0.53 -29.32 -5.47
N ASP A 133 0.29 -28.33 -5.79
CA ASP A 133 1.60 -28.04 -5.19
C ASP A 133 1.48 -27.22 -3.90
N GLY A 134 0.28 -26.79 -3.54
CA GLY A 134 0.03 -26.03 -2.32
C GLY A 134 0.64 -24.62 -2.33
N MET A 135 0.83 -24.02 -3.49
CA MET A 135 1.30 -22.65 -3.63
C MET A 135 0.40 -21.69 -2.84
N VAL A 136 0.99 -20.69 -2.20
CA VAL A 136 0.23 -19.69 -1.45
C VAL A 136 -0.28 -18.61 -2.40
N ASP A 137 -1.57 -18.29 -2.29
CA ASP A 137 -2.17 -17.15 -2.96
C ASP A 137 -1.57 -15.85 -2.40
N PRO A 138 -0.94 -14.99 -3.23
CA PRO A 138 -0.26 -13.79 -2.76
C PRO A 138 -1.20 -12.60 -2.50
N HIS A 139 -2.46 -12.64 -2.91
CA HIS A 139 -3.38 -11.49 -2.94
C HIS A 139 -4.04 -11.19 -1.58
N VAL A 140 -3.23 -11.23 -0.51
CA VAL A 140 -3.67 -11.10 0.89
C VAL A 140 -4.33 -9.77 1.20
N TRP A 141 -4.05 -8.71 0.43
CA TRP A 141 -4.61 -7.37 0.62
C TRP A 141 -6.13 -7.30 0.41
N PHE A 142 -6.74 -8.32 -0.16
CA PHE A 142 -8.20 -8.39 -0.30
C PHE A 142 -8.94 -8.91 0.95
N ASP A 143 -8.23 -9.46 1.94
CA ASP A 143 -8.72 -9.55 3.33
C ASP A 143 -8.15 -8.35 4.11
N VAL A 144 -8.96 -7.30 4.27
CA VAL A 144 -8.51 -6.03 4.88
C VAL A 144 -8.02 -6.23 6.32
N ASP A 145 -8.64 -7.14 7.11
CA ASP A 145 -8.18 -7.48 8.47
C ASP A 145 -6.80 -8.17 8.42
N LEU A 146 -6.61 -9.07 7.47
CA LEU A 146 -5.33 -9.75 7.30
C LEU A 146 -4.23 -8.77 6.85
N TRP A 147 -4.56 -7.88 5.88
CA TRP A 147 -3.63 -6.86 5.40
C TRP A 147 -3.20 -5.87 6.49
N ALA A 148 -4.10 -5.51 7.40
CA ALA A 148 -3.78 -4.62 8.52
C ALA A 148 -2.61 -5.11 9.37
N ARG A 149 -2.41 -6.43 9.48
CA ARG A 149 -1.29 -7.03 10.22
C ARG A 149 0.07 -6.74 9.59
N CYS A 150 0.11 -6.51 8.27
CA CYS A 150 1.35 -6.16 7.57
C CYS A 150 1.94 -4.82 8.05
N ALA A 151 1.12 -3.94 8.65
CA ALA A 151 1.60 -2.69 9.24
C ALA A 151 2.62 -2.92 10.37
N ASP A 152 2.47 -3.99 11.15
CA ASP A 152 3.41 -4.35 12.21
C ASP A 152 4.77 -4.77 11.61
N GLY A 153 4.77 -5.50 10.50
CA GLY A 153 5.99 -5.89 9.77
C GLY A 153 6.73 -4.68 9.21
N VAL A 154 6.00 -3.75 8.61
CA VAL A 154 6.56 -2.48 8.11
C VAL A 154 7.15 -1.67 9.27
N ALA A 155 6.40 -1.49 10.38
CA ALA A 155 6.89 -0.75 11.55
C ALA A 155 8.14 -1.37 12.16
N SER A 156 8.21 -2.70 12.22
CA SER A 156 9.38 -3.43 12.70
C SER A 156 10.60 -3.17 11.84
N GLU A 157 10.47 -3.25 10.50
CA GLU A 157 11.60 -3.04 9.59
C GLU A 157 12.08 -1.58 9.57
N LEU A 158 11.16 -0.61 9.57
CA LEU A 158 11.49 0.80 9.66
C LEU A 158 12.14 1.14 11.00
N SER A 159 11.67 0.56 12.12
CA SER A 159 12.26 0.74 13.44
C SER A 159 13.69 0.17 13.53
N ALA A 160 13.94 -0.96 12.87
CA ALA A 160 15.27 -1.55 12.80
C ALA A 160 16.23 -0.74 11.93
N ALA A 161 15.71 -0.03 10.92
CA ALA A 161 16.49 0.87 10.07
C ALA A 161 16.72 2.23 10.75
N ARG A 162 15.78 2.73 11.55
CA ARG A 162 15.83 4.03 12.24
C ARG A 162 15.29 3.92 13.68
N PRO A 163 16.11 3.44 14.62
CA PRO A 163 15.67 3.20 16.01
C PRO A 163 15.14 4.43 16.74
N GLU A 164 15.66 5.63 16.44
CA GLU A 164 15.21 6.89 17.04
C GLU A 164 13.78 7.28 16.65
N SER A 165 13.22 6.70 15.57
CA SER A 165 11.85 6.91 15.12
C SER A 165 10.92 5.75 15.49
N ALA A 166 11.41 4.72 16.17
CA ALA A 166 10.70 3.46 16.39
C ALA A 166 9.33 3.63 17.07
N ASP A 167 9.23 4.53 18.08
CA ASP A 167 7.95 4.79 18.75
C ASP A 167 6.92 5.42 17.80
N ARG A 168 7.36 6.35 16.95
CA ARG A 168 6.49 6.97 15.95
C ARG A 168 5.99 5.96 14.92
N PHE A 169 6.85 5.06 14.44
CA PHE A 169 6.46 4.00 13.52
C PHE A 169 5.44 3.05 14.14
N ARG A 170 5.64 2.62 15.40
CA ARG A 170 4.68 1.77 16.12
C ARG A 170 3.33 2.47 16.32
N GLN A 171 3.35 3.75 16.71
CA GLN A 171 2.14 4.53 16.90
C GLN A 171 1.35 4.69 15.60
N ARG A 172 2.04 5.03 14.47
CA ARG A 172 1.39 5.16 13.17
C ARG A 172 0.86 3.82 12.66
N ALA A 173 1.60 2.71 12.87
CA ALA A 173 1.10 1.38 12.54
C ALA A 173 -0.19 1.05 13.30
N ALA A 174 -0.29 1.40 14.58
CA ALA A 174 -1.52 1.25 15.34
C ALA A 174 -2.67 2.07 14.75
N THR A 175 -2.42 3.33 14.36
CA THR A 175 -3.41 4.18 13.68
C THR A 175 -3.87 3.58 12.36
N VAL A 176 -2.94 3.15 11.50
CA VAL A 176 -3.25 2.48 10.22
C VAL A 176 -4.11 1.23 10.45
N LYS A 177 -3.80 0.43 11.46
CA LYS A 177 -4.58 -0.77 11.79
C LYS A 177 -6.02 -0.44 12.20
N GLU A 178 -6.24 0.61 12.99
CA GLU A 178 -7.60 1.05 13.34
C GLU A 178 -8.35 1.60 12.12
N GLU A 179 -7.71 2.34 11.24
CA GLU A 179 -8.30 2.79 9.97
C GLU A 179 -8.70 1.60 9.08
N LEU A 180 -7.84 0.60 8.96
CA LEU A 180 -8.12 -0.60 8.17
C LEU A 180 -9.21 -1.47 8.82
N LYS A 181 -9.28 -1.53 10.14
CA LYS A 181 -10.38 -2.19 10.84
C LYS A 181 -11.73 -1.51 10.56
N ALA A 182 -11.75 -0.18 10.54
CA ALA A 182 -12.95 0.57 10.14
C ALA A 182 -13.31 0.32 8.66
N LEU A 183 -12.32 0.23 7.78
CA LEU A 183 -12.53 -0.14 6.36
C LEU A 183 -13.08 -1.57 6.24
N HIS A 184 -12.53 -2.53 6.97
CA HIS A 184 -13.04 -3.92 6.99
C HIS A 184 -14.53 -3.98 7.37
N GLN A 185 -14.92 -3.26 8.43
CA GLN A 185 -16.32 -3.19 8.84
C GLN A 185 -17.20 -2.54 7.76
N TRP A 186 -16.72 -1.45 7.14
CA TRP A 186 -17.43 -0.82 6.04
C TRP A 186 -17.64 -1.80 4.86
N VAL A 187 -16.64 -2.63 4.53
CA VAL A 187 -16.78 -3.65 3.47
C VAL A 187 -17.87 -4.66 3.85
N LEU A 188 -17.86 -5.19 5.09
CA LEU A 188 -18.86 -6.12 5.59
C LEU A 188 -20.27 -5.54 5.46
N ASP A 189 -20.47 -4.29 5.90
CA ASP A 189 -21.78 -3.62 5.83
C ASP A 189 -22.22 -3.39 4.37
N ARG A 190 -21.28 -3.02 3.51
CA ARG A 190 -21.56 -2.72 2.10
C ARG A 190 -21.96 -3.97 1.32
N VAL A 191 -21.23 -5.08 1.49
CA VAL A 191 -21.50 -6.36 0.80
C VAL A 191 -22.73 -7.07 1.35
N ALA A 192 -23.17 -6.76 2.57
CA ALA A 192 -24.40 -7.32 3.14
C ALA A 192 -25.64 -7.01 2.29
N SER A 193 -25.60 -5.94 1.50
CA SER A 193 -26.67 -5.55 0.57
C SER A 193 -26.77 -6.44 -0.68
N VAL A 194 -25.79 -7.31 -0.95
CA VAL A 194 -25.84 -8.30 -2.05
C VAL A 194 -26.45 -9.59 -1.52
N PRO A 195 -27.55 -10.10 -2.10
CA PRO A 195 -28.14 -11.38 -1.69
C PRO A 195 -27.12 -12.53 -1.76
N ALA A 196 -27.12 -13.43 -0.79
CA ALA A 196 -26.16 -14.54 -0.72
C ALA A 196 -26.13 -15.38 -2.01
N SER A 197 -27.29 -15.59 -2.66
CA SER A 197 -27.40 -16.31 -3.92
C SER A 197 -26.75 -15.60 -5.12
N ARG A 198 -26.46 -14.31 -5.00
CA ARG A 198 -25.80 -13.50 -6.04
C ARG A 198 -24.31 -13.22 -5.75
N ARG A 199 -23.78 -13.72 -4.63
CA ARG A 199 -22.38 -13.52 -4.26
C ARG A 199 -21.44 -14.44 -5.02
N ILE A 200 -21.50 -14.37 -6.36
CA ILE A 200 -20.57 -15.03 -7.28
C ILE A 200 -19.81 -13.94 -8.02
N LEU A 201 -18.53 -13.84 -7.74
CA LEU A 201 -17.62 -12.85 -8.33
C LEU A 201 -16.82 -13.55 -9.45
N VAL A 202 -17.02 -13.11 -10.69
CA VAL A 202 -16.31 -13.64 -11.87
C VAL A 202 -15.32 -12.60 -12.36
N THR A 203 -14.02 -12.96 -12.43
CA THR A 203 -12.89 -12.08 -12.70
C THR A 203 -11.96 -12.62 -13.80
N SER A 204 -10.99 -11.81 -14.24
CA SER A 204 -10.01 -12.20 -15.26
C SER A 204 -8.97 -13.18 -14.71
N HIS A 205 -8.42 -12.93 -13.52
CA HIS A 205 -7.54 -13.89 -12.84
C HIS A 205 -7.95 -14.07 -11.37
N ASP A 206 -7.41 -15.08 -10.69
CA ASP A 206 -7.80 -15.49 -9.34
C ASP A 206 -7.08 -14.67 -8.26
N ALA A 207 -7.35 -13.36 -8.26
CA ALA A 207 -6.81 -12.45 -7.24
C ALA A 207 -7.73 -12.28 -6.03
N PHE A 208 -9.01 -12.59 -6.14
CA PHE A 208 -10.01 -12.24 -5.15
C PHE A 208 -10.33 -13.36 -4.15
N GLY A 209 -9.48 -14.40 -4.06
CA GLY A 209 -9.70 -15.54 -3.15
C GLY A 209 -9.84 -15.12 -1.68
N TYR A 210 -8.98 -14.20 -1.20
CA TYR A 210 -9.09 -13.65 0.16
C TYR A 210 -10.34 -12.79 0.36
N PHE A 211 -10.76 -12.02 -0.66
CA PHE A 211 -12.04 -11.30 -0.63
C PHE A 211 -13.21 -12.27 -0.46
N GLY A 212 -13.22 -13.33 -1.25
CA GLY A 212 -14.25 -14.37 -1.19
C GLY A 212 -14.35 -14.97 0.20
N LYS A 213 -13.21 -15.36 0.79
CA LYS A 213 -13.14 -15.97 2.13
C LYS A 213 -13.55 -15.00 3.24
N ALA A 214 -13.14 -13.72 3.15
CA ALA A 214 -13.41 -12.73 4.20
C ALA A 214 -14.86 -12.21 4.17
N TYR A 215 -15.47 -12.10 2.97
CA TYR A 215 -16.75 -11.41 2.79
C TYR A 215 -17.87 -12.30 2.23
N GLY A 216 -17.63 -13.61 2.11
CA GLY A 216 -18.66 -14.59 1.77
C GLY A 216 -19.03 -14.61 0.30
N PHE A 217 -18.07 -14.45 -0.62
CA PHE A 217 -18.27 -14.60 -2.07
C PHE A 217 -17.66 -15.90 -2.56
N GLN A 218 -18.34 -16.53 -3.52
CA GLN A 218 -17.72 -17.52 -4.39
C GLN A 218 -16.95 -16.77 -5.48
N VAL A 219 -15.62 -16.96 -5.53
CA VAL A 219 -14.78 -16.37 -6.58
C VAL A 219 -14.54 -17.42 -7.67
N VAL A 220 -14.68 -17.02 -8.93
CA VAL A 220 -14.39 -17.84 -10.09
C VAL A 220 -13.64 -16.98 -11.11
N ALA A 221 -12.46 -17.39 -11.48
CA ALA A 221 -11.61 -16.64 -12.38
C ALA A 221 -11.34 -17.41 -13.67
N LEU A 222 -11.02 -16.69 -14.75
CA LEU A 222 -10.64 -17.29 -16.02
C LEU A 222 -9.20 -17.86 -15.95
N GLN A 223 -8.28 -17.11 -15.36
CA GLN A 223 -6.87 -17.50 -15.14
C GLN A 223 -6.62 -17.88 -13.69
N GLY A 224 -5.55 -18.62 -13.42
CA GLY A 224 -5.13 -18.95 -12.06
C GLY A 224 -4.62 -17.73 -11.27
N VAL A 225 -4.09 -17.97 -10.06
CA VAL A 225 -3.55 -16.93 -9.15
C VAL A 225 -2.33 -16.19 -9.70
N SER A 226 -1.70 -16.67 -10.76
CA SER A 226 -0.63 -15.99 -11.47
C SER A 226 -1.03 -15.81 -12.94
N THR A 227 -0.77 -14.63 -13.46
CA THR A 227 -1.05 -14.24 -14.85
C THR A 227 0.01 -14.75 -15.84
N VAL A 228 1.03 -15.48 -15.36
CA VAL A 228 2.12 -16.04 -16.20
C VAL A 228 1.58 -17.03 -17.26
N THR A 229 0.50 -17.74 -16.94
CA THR A 229 -0.13 -18.69 -17.87
C THR A 229 -1.48 -18.13 -18.33
N GLU A 230 -1.63 -17.98 -19.64
CA GLU A 230 -2.90 -17.54 -20.23
C GLU A 230 -3.93 -18.69 -20.24
N ALA A 231 -5.21 -18.33 -20.13
CA ALA A 231 -6.32 -19.27 -20.23
C ALA A 231 -6.52 -19.74 -21.69
N GLY A 232 -6.81 -21.02 -21.85
CA GLY A 232 -7.12 -21.60 -23.16
C GLY A 232 -8.59 -21.45 -23.56
N LEU A 233 -8.91 -21.88 -24.81
CA LEU A 233 -10.28 -21.84 -25.32
C LEU A 233 -11.20 -22.74 -24.49
N ALA A 234 -10.73 -23.87 -23.99
CA ALA A 234 -11.49 -24.77 -23.14
C ALA A 234 -11.91 -24.10 -21.83
N ASP A 235 -10.98 -23.34 -21.19
CA ASP A 235 -11.25 -22.61 -19.95
C ASP A 235 -12.31 -21.52 -20.19
N MET A 236 -12.21 -20.81 -21.31
CA MET A 236 -13.21 -19.82 -21.72
C MET A 236 -14.59 -20.42 -21.90
N ALA A 237 -14.68 -21.59 -22.55
CA ALA A 237 -15.96 -22.31 -22.75
C ALA A 237 -16.56 -22.75 -21.41
N GLN A 238 -15.76 -23.37 -20.55
CA GLN A 238 -16.17 -23.80 -19.20
C GLN A 238 -16.69 -22.65 -18.36
N LEU A 239 -15.99 -21.51 -18.36
CA LEU A 239 -16.41 -20.32 -17.61
C LEU A 239 -17.71 -19.75 -18.18
N THR A 240 -17.87 -19.71 -19.50
CA THR A 240 -19.11 -19.28 -20.16
C THR A 240 -20.30 -20.13 -19.72
N ASP A 241 -20.14 -21.47 -19.73
CA ASP A 241 -21.19 -22.40 -19.31
C ASP A 241 -21.50 -22.27 -17.80
N PHE A 242 -20.48 -22.08 -16.98
CA PHE A 242 -20.67 -21.80 -15.56
C PHE A 242 -21.50 -20.52 -15.33
N ILE A 243 -21.15 -19.42 -16.00
CA ILE A 243 -21.87 -18.14 -15.89
C ILE A 243 -23.34 -18.31 -16.23
N ARG A 244 -23.64 -19.01 -17.34
CA ARG A 244 -25.03 -19.29 -17.78
C ARG A 244 -25.76 -20.16 -16.78
N SER A 245 -25.15 -21.27 -16.34
CA SER A 245 -25.79 -22.25 -15.45
C SER A 245 -26.11 -21.68 -14.07
N LYS A 246 -25.28 -20.72 -13.57
CA LYS A 246 -25.45 -20.07 -12.28
C LYS A 246 -26.27 -18.78 -12.36
N GLY A 247 -26.60 -18.30 -13.56
CA GLY A 247 -27.31 -17.03 -13.73
C GLY A 247 -26.53 -15.84 -13.18
N VAL A 248 -25.17 -15.84 -13.33
CA VAL A 248 -24.33 -14.75 -12.88
C VAL A 248 -24.72 -13.47 -13.60
N PRO A 249 -25.05 -12.36 -12.91
CA PRO A 249 -25.58 -11.17 -13.58
C PRO A 249 -24.50 -10.34 -14.29
N ALA A 250 -23.26 -10.38 -13.81
CA ALA A 250 -22.15 -9.58 -14.34
C ALA A 250 -20.80 -10.26 -14.13
N VAL A 251 -19.85 -9.94 -15.00
CA VAL A 251 -18.41 -10.27 -14.86
C VAL A 251 -17.60 -8.99 -14.72
N PHE A 252 -16.39 -9.08 -14.16
CA PHE A 252 -15.57 -7.91 -13.85
C PHE A 252 -14.18 -8.06 -14.47
N VAL A 253 -13.80 -7.09 -15.30
CA VAL A 253 -12.43 -7.00 -15.84
C VAL A 253 -11.49 -6.38 -14.80
N GLU A 254 -10.19 -6.47 -15.03
CA GLU A 254 -9.19 -6.03 -14.08
C GLU A 254 -8.18 -5.08 -14.72
N SER A 255 -7.76 -4.04 -13.98
CA SER A 255 -6.89 -2.97 -14.48
C SER A 255 -5.47 -3.43 -14.86
N SER A 256 -4.99 -4.55 -14.30
CA SER A 256 -3.65 -5.10 -14.54
C SER A 256 -3.61 -6.25 -15.56
N VAL A 257 -4.77 -6.71 -16.05
CA VAL A 257 -4.88 -7.86 -16.95
C VAL A 257 -5.66 -7.50 -18.23
N SER A 258 -5.32 -8.13 -19.36
CA SER A 258 -6.04 -7.91 -20.61
C SER A 258 -7.52 -8.23 -20.49
N HIS A 259 -8.38 -7.32 -20.93
CA HIS A 259 -9.84 -7.47 -20.90
C HIS A 259 -10.38 -8.41 -22.00
N ALA A 260 -9.60 -8.70 -23.04
CA ALA A 260 -10.09 -9.28 -24.29
C ALA A 260 -10.82 -10.62 -24.10
N SER A 261 -10.26 -11.54 -23.34
CA SER A 261 -10.82 -12.88 -23.12
C SER A 261 -12.11 -12.82 -22.32
N LEU A 262 -12.15 -12.02 -21.22
CA LEU A 262 -13.35 -11.90 -20.38
C LEU A 262 -14.46 -11.11 -21.09
N GLU A 263 -14.12 -10.11 -21.90
CA GLU A 263 -15.06 -9.41 -22.78
C GLU A 263 -15.72 -10.36 -23.81
N ARG A 264 -14.97 -11.31 -24.35
CA ARG A 264 -15.50 -12.34 -25.23
C ARG A 264 -16.49 -13.25 -24.47
N ILE A 265 -16.08 -13.76 -23.30
CA ILE A 265 -16.93 -14.59 -22.44
C ILE A 265 -18.22 -13.85 -22.07
N ARG A 266 -18.13 -12.57 -21.71
CA ARG A 266 -19.28 -11.73 -21.39
C ARG A 266 -20.29 -11.67 -22.53
N LYS A 267 -19.81 -11.47 -23.76
CA LYS A 267 -20.68 -11.46 -24.97
C LYS A 267 -21.30 -12.81 -25.22
N ASP A 268 -20.50 -13.87 -25.15
CA ASP A 268 -20.96 -15.24 -25.41
C ASP A 268 -21.95 -15.71 -24.32
N ALA A 269 -21.76 -15.36 -23.06
CA ALA A 269 -22.68 -15.66 -21.96
C ALA A 269 -23.92 -14.75 -21.92
N GLY A 270 -23.91 -13.59 -22.59
CA GLY A 270 -25.01 -12.64 -22.60
C GLY A 270 -25.20 -11.89 -21.29
N VAL A 271 -24.10 -11.65 -20.53
CA VAL A 271 -24.14 -10.98 -19.22
C VAL A 271 -23.55 -9.57 -19.27
N LYS A 272 -23.78 -8.78 -18.22
CA LYS A 272 -23.28 -7.40 -18.12
C LYS A 272 -21.78 -7.38 -17.76
N LEU A 273 -21.11 -6.28 -18.12
CA LEU A 273 -19.85 -5.89 -17.50
C LEU A 273 -20.18 -5.12 -16.22
N GLY A 274 -19.77 -5.67 -15.07
CA GLY A 274 -19.97 -5.05 -13.75
C GLY A 274 -19.02 -3.88 -13.50
N GLY A 275 -17.97 -3.78 -14.30
CA GLY A 275 -16.97 -2.74 -14.27
C GLY A 275 -15.56 -3.29 -14.23
N GLU A 276 -14.61 -2.36 -14.09
CA GLU A 276 -13.19 -2.65 -13.91
C GLU A 276 -12.85 -2.63 -12.42
N LEU A 277 -12.13 -3.66 -11.95
CA LEU A 277 -11.60 -3.78 -10.60
C LEU A 277 -10.09 -3.56 -10.60
N PHE A 278 -9.58 -2.96 -9.55
CA PHE A 278 -8.16 -2.93 -9.25
C PHE A 278 -7.78 -4.25 -8.57
N SER A 279 -6.93 -5.06 -9.18
CA SER A 279 -6.45 -6.32 -8.59
C SER A 279 -5.02 -6.17 -8.03
N ASP A 280 -4.02 -6.20 -8.89
CA ASP A 280 -2.60 -6.19 -8.53
C ASP A 280 -1.98 -4.79 -8.48
N ALA A 281 -2.73 -3.79 -8.92
CA ALA A 281 -2.33 -2.39 -8.91
C ALA A 281 -3.48 -1.52 -8.39
N MET A 282 -3.12 -0.40 -7.77
CA MET A 282 -4.07 0.66 -7.42
C MET A 282 -4.29 1.61 -8.60
N GLY A 283 -5.26 2.51 -8.49
CA GLY A 283 -5.47 3.58 -9.44
C GLY A 283 -4.38 4.65 -9.39
N THR A 284 -4.52 5.67 -10.24
CA THR A 284 -3.58 6.78 -10.27
C THR A 284 -3.75 7.66 -9.04
N PRO A 285 -2.65 7.99 -8.31
CA PRO A 285 -2.72 8.92 -7.18
C PRO A 285 -3.38 10.27 -7.56
N GLY A 286 -4.29 10.74 -6.72
CA GLY A 286 -5.06 11.95 -6.95
C GLY A 286 -6.29 11.78 -7.87
N GLN A 287 -6.44 10.63 -8.51
CA GLN A 287 -7.65 10.31 -9.28
C GLN A 287 -8.81 10.02 -8.34
N GLN A 288 -9.83 10.86 -8.37
CA GLN A 288 -11.00 10.72 -7.52
C GLN A 288 -12.12 9.94 -8.22
N HIS A 289 -12.75 9.02 -7.51
CA HIS A 289 -13.99 8.38 -7.90
C HIS A 289 -14.86 8.13 -6.67
N GLY A 290 -16.14 8.50 -6.73
CA GLY A 290 -17.06 8.32 -5.60
C GLY A 290 -16.59 8.99 -4.29
N GLY A 291 -15.72 10.00 -4.36
CA GLY A 291 -15.11 10.65 -3.19
C GLY A 291 -13.87 9.96 -2.64
N TYR A 292 -13.34 8.96 -3.34
CA TYR A 292 -12.14 8.20 -2.94
C TYR A 292 -10.96 8.50 -3.87
N ASP A 293 -9.76 8.66 -3.30
CA ASP A 293 -8.51 8.70 -4.06
C ASP A 293 -8.10 7.27 -4.43
N LEU A 294 -8.19 6.94 -5.72
CA LEU A 294 -7.91 5.60 -6.24
C LEU A 294 -6.44 5.18 -6.12
N GLY A 295 -5.55 6.14 -5.90
CA GLY A 295 -4.13 5.90 -5.64
C GLY A 295 -3.81 5.52 -4.20
N THR A 296 -4.83 5.34 -3.34
CA THR A 296 -4.70 4.83 -1.97
C THR A 296 -5.28 3.43 -1.84
N TYR A 297 -4.78 2.65 -0.90
CA TYR A 297 -5.33 1.33 -0.62
C TYR A 297 -6.82 1.39 -0.22
N GLN A 298 -7.18 2.34 0.64
CA GLN A 298 -8.58 2.52 1.05
C GLN A 298 -9.49 2.89 -0.13
N GLY A 299 -9.03 3.77 -1.02
CA GLY A 299 -9.78 4.17 -2.21
C GLY A 299 -9.97 3.01 -3.19
N MET A 300 -8.92 2.22 -3.42
CA MET A 300 -8.96 1.00 -4.23
C MET A 300 -10.01 0.00 -3.69
N ILE A 301 -9.97 -0.33 -2.40
CA ILE A 301 -10.91 -1.28 -1.79
C ILE A 301 -12.35 -0.77 -1.88
N ARG A 302 -12.59 0.51 -1.57
CA ARG A 302 -13.94 1.10 -1.66
C ARG A 302 -14.49 1.09 -3.07
N GLN A 303 -13.68 1.48 -4.05
CA GLN A 303 -14.06 1.43 -5.47
C GLN A 303 -14.42 0.01 -5.90
N ASN A 304 -13.58 -0.98 -5.58
CA ASN A 304 -13.84 -2.36 -5.92
C ASN A 304 -15.15 -2.86 -5.30
N VAL A 305 -15.35 -2.61 -4.02
CA VAL A 305 -16.56 -3.05 -3.31
C VAL A 305 -17.81 -2.40 -3.88
N ASP A 306 -17.77 -1.10 -4.17
CA ASP A 306 -18.92 -0.41 -4.78
C ASP A 306 -19.24 -0.99 -6.16
N ARG A 307 -18.23 -1.25 -7.02
CA ARG A 307 -18.42 -1.90 -8.33
C ARG A 307 -18.98 -3.30 -8.21
N ILE A 308 -18.46 -4.11 -7.29
CA ILE A 308 -18.95 -5.49 -7.06
C ILE A 308 -20.42 -5.44 -6.60
N VAL A 309 -20.75 -4.59 -5.65
CA VAL A 309 -22.11 -4.46 -5.12
C VAL A 309 -23.08 -3.95 -6.19
N GLU A 310 -22.69 -2.95 -6.98
CA GLU A 310 -23.52 -2.41 -8.07
C GLU A 310 -23.75 -3.44 -9.19
N GLY A 311 -22.71 -4.20 -9.55
CA GLY A 311 -22.79 -5.20 -10.62
C GLY A 311 -23.57 -6.46 -10.26
N LEU A 312 -23.64 -6.79 -8.96
CA LEU A 312 -24.28 -8.03 -8.48
C LEU A 312 -25.67 -7.82 -7.85
N LYS A 313 -26.11 -6.60 -7.65
CA LYS A 313 -27.49 -6.27 -7.27
C LYS A 313 -28.43 -6.40 -8.46
#